data_f8330e2b0107ffda5195250a801b4d82
#
_entry.id   f8330e2b0107ffda5195250a801b4d82
#
_cell.length_a   1.000
_cell.length_b   1.000
_cell.length_c   1.000
_cell.angle_alpha   90.00
_cell.angle_beta   90.00
_cell.angle_gamma   90.00
#
_symmetry.space_group_name_H-M   'P 1'
#
loop_
_entity.id
_entity.type
_entity.pdbx_description
1 polymer ?
#
loop_
_entity_poly.entity_id
_entity_poly.type
_entity_poly.pdbx_seq_one_letter_code
_entity_poly.pdbx_strand_id
1 'polypeptide(L)'
;MKLGGESAPRSAVGDRQREDDPLARDAERRQLERKKARAEKMLAAAQKQSLELEASFLTVASEALGEGASAWEKRAALAKLVAAPVSWDPTDVPLPRNAGLASRKRAFVLTFLGDAEPSQTFDLREEVTAIVRSADAARGDTVILRLVSGGGSVTGYGLAMAQLLRLKEAGLHLTVCVEQVAASGGYMMACVADKIVASPFAVLGSIGVITEIPNVYERLTKEGVTFSTVTAGEFKRTLTPTKKLDPKDVKKTEQEVGEIFALFKGFVGKQRPQLDIDKIATGETWFGADAIERNLADKLQTYDDLLLELHSSGVDIYSVSFKRPAKPSLVDKLGMTSSATDADADARAAGAPATGNWLKRVVAAAIGVPLGRPQSPYSYSGDHIRLG
;
A
#
# COMPACT_ATOMS: atom_id res chain seq x y z
N MET A 1 -53.40 -4.32 53.84
CA MET A 1 -53.52 -5.79 53.76
C MET A 1 -52.92 -6.31 52.49
N LYS A 2 -51.99 -7.32 52.59
CA LYS A 2 -51.29 -8.15 51.63
C LYS A 2 -50.17 -7.45 50.83
N LEU A 3 -48.98 -7.55 51.24
CA LEU A 3 -47.77 -8.35 51.11
C LEU A 3 -47.74 -9.22 49.83
N GLY A 4 -46.81 -8.99 49.00
CA GLY A 4 -46.41 -9.80 47.85
C GLY A 4 -44.97 -9.46 47.47
N GLY A 5 -44.18 -10.21 47.79
CA GLY A 5 -42.92 -10.90 47.79
C GLY A 5 -42.03 -10.58 46.65
N GLU A 6 -40.88 -9.97 46.96
CA GLU A 6 -39.70 -9.92 46.07
C GLU A 6 -39.10 -11.33 45.98
N SER A 7 -39.00 -11.85 44.76
CA SER A 7 -38.21 -13.03 44.44
C SER A 7 -36.79 -12.59 44.02
N ALA A 8 -35.83 -12.89 44.87
CA ALA A 8 -34.40 -12.73 44.61
C ALA A 8 -33.93 -13.60 43.40
N PRO A 9 -32.95 -13.14 42.59
CA PRO A 9 -32.37 -13.95 41.53
C PRO A 9 -31.46 -15.02 42.13
N ARG A 10 -31.79 -16.27 41.87
CA ARG A 10 -30.92 -17.44 42.14
C ARG A 10 -29.83 -17.53 41.08
N SER A 11 -28.61 -17.92 41.56
CA SER A 11 -27.50 -18.55 40.84
C SER A 11 -26.44 -17.64 40.22
N ALA A 12 -25.63 -17.00 41.06
CA ALA A 12 -24.26 -16.66 40.72
C ALA A 12 -23.19 -17.50 41.48
N VAL A 13 -23.62 -18.57 42.17
CA VAL A 13 -22.72 -19.41 42.98
C VAL A 13 -22.34 -20.71 42.29
N GLY A 14 -23.06 -21.10 41.20
CA GLY A 14 -22.83 -22.37 40.50
C GLY A 14 -21.64 -22.38 39.53
N ASP A 15 -21.30 -21.23 38.99
CA ASP A 15 -20.23 -21.17 37.96
C ASP A 15 -18.80 -21.06 38.54
N ARG A 16 -18.65 -20.46 39.74
CA ARG A 16 -17.33 -20.36 40.40
C ARG A 16 -16.82 -21.68 41.01
N GLN A 17 -17.68 -22.66 41.26
CA GLN A 17 -17.24 -23.97 41.78
C GLN A 17 -16.80 -24.96 40.71
N ARG A 18 -17.06 -24.69 39.42
CA ARG A 18 -16.51 -25.50 38.30
C ARG A 18 -15.10 -25.14 37.87
N GLU A 19 -14.65 -23.91 38.15
CA GLU A 19 -13.30 -23.46 37.81
C GLU A 19 -12.21 -24.00 38.74
N ASP A 20 -12.57 -24.48 39.94
CA ASP A 20 -11.63 -24.95 40.96
C ASP A 20 -11.57 -26.48 41.13
N ASP A 21 -12.25 -27.24 40.27
CA ASP A 21 -12.20 -28.70 40.32
C ASP A 21 -10.86 -29.20 39.67
N PRO A 22 -9.92 -29.79 40.47
CA PRO A 22 -8.65 -30.30 39.96
C PRO A 22 -8.83 -31.39 38.90
N LEU A 23 -9.92 -32.17 38.98
CA LEU A 23 -10.20 -33.24 38.00
C LEU A 23 -10.68 -32.67 36.68
N ALA A 24 -11.43 -31.58 36.66
CA ALA A 24 -11.87 -30.90 35.47
C ALA A 24 -10.67 -30.26 34.74
N ARG A 25 -9.76 -29.59 35.46
CA ARG A 25 -8.52 -29.04 34.91
C ARG A 25 -7.60 -30.12 34.31
N ASP A 26 -7.48 -31.26 34.95
CA ASP A 26 -6.68 -32.38 34.48
C ASP A 26 -7.30 -33.01 33.23
N ALA A 27 -8.61 -33.12 33.14
CA ALA A 27 -9.31 -33.59 31.95
C ALA A 27 -9.14 -32.63 30.77
N GLU A 28 -9.25 -31.34 31.01
CA GLU A 28 -9.05 -30.28 29.99
C GLU A 28 -7.61 -30.26 29.47
N ARG A 29 -6.64 -30.36 30.39
CA ARG A 29 -5.22 -30.49 30.04
C ARG A 29 -4.94 -31.72 29.16
N ARG A 30 -5.44 -32.91 29.53
CA ARG A 30 -5.33 -34.13 28.73
C ARG A 30 -6.02 -34.00 27.36
N GLN A 31 -7.13 -33.28 27.28
CA GLN A 31 -7.81 -33.00 26.02
C GLN A 31 -6.97 -32.08 25.13
N LEU A 32 -6.36 -31.05 25.72
CA LEU A 32 -5.46 -30.12 25.03
C LEU A 32 -4.21 -30.85 24.51
N GLU A 33 -3.59 -31.68 25.35
CA GLU A 33 -2.44 -32.51 24.96
C GLU A 33 -2.78 -33.45 23.79
N ARG A 34 -3.95 -34.10 23.82
CA ARG A 34 -4.44 -34.95 22.71
C ARG A 34 -4.65 -34.16 21.43
N LYS A 35 -5.22 -32.94 21.52
CA LYS A 35 -5.40 -32.06 20.38
C LYS A 35 -4.05 -31.61 19.79
N LYS A 36 -3.08 -31.28 20.66
CA LYS A 36 -1.72 -30.92 20.27
C LYS A 36 -1.00 -32.04 19.56
N ALA A 37 -0.98 -33.24 20.14
CA ALA A 37 -0.37 -34.42 19.53
C ALA A 37 -1.01 -34.80 18.20
N ARG A 38 -2.33 -34.62 18.06
CA ARG A 38 -3.04 -34.84 16.77
C ARG A 38 -2.64 -33.79 15.73
N ALA A 39 -2.52 -32.52 16.12
CA ALA A 39 -2.09 -31.45 15.23
C ALA A 39 -0.63 -31.64 14.76
N GLU A 40 0.27 -32.04 15.66
CA GLU A 40 1.67 -32.35 15.32
C GLU A 40 1.76 -33.54 14.34
N LYS A 41 0.98 -34.60 14.57
CA LYS A 41 0.92 -35.75 13.65
C LYS A 41 0.40 -35.35 12.27
N MET A 42 -0.61 -34.48 12.19
CA MET A 42 -1.14 -33.98 10.92
C MET A 42 -0.14 -33.08 10.20
N LEU A 43 0.58 -32.22 10.93
CA LEU A 43 1.63 -31.38 10.37
C LEU A 43 2.78 -32.22 9.78
N ALA A 44 3.23 -33.24 10.51
CA ALA A 44 4.27 -34.16 10.04
C ALA A 44 3.82 -34.94 8.78
N ALA A 45 2.56 -35.36 8.71
CA ALA A 45 2.01 -36.04 7.53
C ALA A 45 1.94 -35.09 6.33
N ALA A 46 1.52 -33.84 6.53
CA ALA A 46 1.47 -32.82 5.49
C ALA A 46 2.87 -32.45 4.97
N GLN A 47 3.86 -32.34 5.85
CA GLN A 47 5.27 -32.12 5.47
C GLN A 47 5.83 -33.27 4.67
N LYS A 48 5.55 -34.53 5.08
CA LYS A 48 5.96 -35.71 4.32
C LYS A 48 5.36 -35.74 2.91
N GLN A 49 4.07 -35.42 2.78
CA GLN A 49 3.39 -35.39 1.51
C GLN A 49 3.92 -34.24 0.60
N SER A 50 4.26 -33.08 1.16
CA SER A 50 4.93 -32.01 0.43
C SER A 50 6.28 -32.43 -0.11
N LEU A 51 7.10 -33.10 0.69
CA LEU A 51 8.40 -33.62 0.26
C LEU A 51 8.30 -34.70 -0.82
N GLU A 52 7.28 -35.57 -0.73
CA GLU A 52 7.02 -36.59 -1.77
C GLU A 52 6.57 -35.96 -3.08
N LEU A 53 5.76 -34.91 -3.04
CA LEU A 53 5.37 -34.10 -4.20
C LEU A 53 6.56 -33.37 -4.83
N GLU A 54 7.41 -32.75 -4.02
CA GLU A 54 8.64 -32.10 -4.49
C GLU A 54 9.62 -33.11 -5.12
N ALA A 55 9.79 -34.28 -4.52
CA ALA A 55 10.62 -35.33 -5.07
C ALA A 55 10.07 -35.87 -6.41
N SER A 56 8.76 -36.08 -6.53
CA SER A 56 8.14 -36.49 -7.77
C SER A 56 8.25 -35.42 -8.86
N PHE A 57 8.10 -34.15 -8.49
CA PHE A 57 8.28 -33.02 -9.40
C PHE A 57 9.72 -32.92 -9.91
N LEU A 58 10.70 -33.07 -9.01
CA LEU A 58 12.13 -33.09 -9.36
C LEU A 58 12.49 -34.27 -10.26
N THR A 59 11.90 -35.46 -10.03
CA THR A 59 12.10 -36.62 -10.89
C THR A 59 11.57 -36.40 -12.31
N VAL A 60 10.34 -35.92 -12.44
CA VAL A 60 9.74 -35.59 -13.74
C VAL A 60 10.47 -34.45 -14.43
N ALA A 61 10.92 -33.45 -13.67
CA ALA A 61 11.73 -32.34 -14.21
C ALA A 61 13.12 -32.83 -14.66
N SER A 62 13.76 -33.75 -13.93
CA SER A 62 15.07 -34.32 -14.34
C SER A 62 14.96 -35.20 -15.58
N GLU A 63 13.91 -36.00 -15.72
CA GLU A 63 13.64 -36.80 -16.92
C GLU A 63 13.32 -35.94 -18.14
N ALA A 64 12.58 -34.81 -17.96
CA ALA A 64 12.28 -33.87 -19.03
C ALA A 64 13.49 -32.98 -19.41
N LEU A 65 14.50 -32.86 -18.54
CA LEU A 65 15.67 -32.01 -18.69
C LEU A 65 16.94 -32.80 -19.11
N GLY A 66 16.81 -34.01 -19.63
CA GLY A 66 17.92 -34.87 -20.04
C GLY A 66 19.06 -34.10 -20.71
N GLU A 67 20.30 -34.55 -20.48
CA GLU A 67 21.50 -33.92 -21.06
C GLU A 67 21.39 -33.85 -22.59
N GLY A 68 21.19 -32.64 -23.12
CA GLY A 68 21.06 -32.40 -24.56
C GLY A 68 19.79 -31.67 -25.01
N ALA A 69 18.78 -31.52 -24.16
CA ALA A 69 17.58 -30.78 -24.50
C ALA A 69 17.83 -29.28 -24.71
N SER A 70 17.30 -28.72 -25.80
CA SER A 70 17.40 -27.31 -26.13
C SER A 70 16.66 -26.44 -25.09
N ALA A 71 17.04 -25.16 -25.00
CA ALA A 71 16.38 -24.21 -24.09
C ALA A 71 14.87 -24.06 -24.37
N TRP A 72 14.45 -24.30 -25.59
CA TRP A 72 13.04 -24.32 -26.00
C TRP A 72 12.29 -25.55 -25.46
N GLU A 73 12.87 -26.73 -25.60
CA GLU A 73 12.27 -27.98 -25.10
C GLU A 73 12.14 -27.94 -23.58
N LYS A 74 13.14 -27.38 -22.89
CA LYS A 74 13.10 -27.16 -21.44
C LYS A 74 11.95 -26.21 -21.04
N ARG A 75 11.75 -25.11 -21.76
CA ARG A 75 10.64 -24.18 -21.52
C ARG A 75 9.27 -24.82 -21.81
N ALA A 76 9.17 -25.60 -22.88
CA ALA A 76 7.92 -26.27 -23.26
C ALA A 76 7.54 -27.37 -22.24
N ALA A 77 8.50 -28.10 -21.71
CA ALA A 77 8.28 -29.11 -20.66
C ALA A 77 7.85 -28.45 -19.34
N LEU A 78 8.51 -27.36 -18.93
CA LEU A 78 8.10 -26.58 -17.76
C LEU A 78 6.70 -25.95 -17.92
N ALA A 79 6.37 -25.44 -19.10
CA ALA A 79 5.05 -24.90 -19.39
C ALA A 79 3.95 -25.99 -19.33
N LYS A 80 4.23 -27.20 -19.79
CA LYS A 80 3.31 -28.35 -19.64
C LYS A 80 3.13 -28.78 -18.19
N LEU A 81 4.19 -28.78 -17.39
CA LEU A 81 4.14 -29.09 -15.95
C LEU A 81 3.32 -28.05 -15.15
N VAL A 82 3.46 -26.78 -15.50
CA VAL A 82 2.70 -25.68 -14.88
C VAL A 82 1.24 -25.63 -15.38
N ALA A 83 1.01 -26.04 -16.64
CA ALA A 83 -0.33 -26.08 -17.26
C ALA A 83 -1.09 -27.39 -17.02
N ALA A 84 -0.42 -28.45 -16.56
CA ALA A 84 -1.12 -29.67 -16.15
C ALA A 84 -2.07 -29.29 -15.01
N PRO A 85 -3.40 -29.52 -15.20
CA PRO A 85 -4.31 -29.35 -14.08
C PRO A 85 -3.88 -30.37 -13.02
N VAL A 86 -3.20 -29.88 -11.98
CA VAL A 86 -3.15 -30.63 -10.74
C VAL A 86 -4.61 -30.74 -10.35
N SER A 87 -5.19 -31.92 -10.51
CA SER A 87 -6.52 -32.25 -10.00
C SER A 87 -6.38 -32.27 -8.47
N TRP A 88 -6.27 -31.07 -7.93
CA TRP A 88 -6.29 -30.85 -6.50
C TRP A 88 -7.76 -30.95 -6.11
N ASP A 89 -8.16 -32.12 -5.62
CA ASP A 89 -9.44 -32.23 -4.96
C ASP A 89 -9.27 -31.58 -3.57
N PRO A 90 -9.85 -30.38 -3.34
CA PRO A 90 -9.74 -29.71 -2.05
C PRO A 90 -10.41 -30.51 -0.93
N THR A 91 -11.04 -31.65 -1.22
CA THR A 91 -11.66 -32.53 -0.23
C THR A 91 -10.70 -33.58 0.32
N ASP A 92 -9.58 -33.90 -0.36
CA ASP A 92 -8.62 -34.92 0.06
C ASP A 92 -7.53 -34.48 1.03
N VAL A 93 -7.35 -33.19 1.21
CA VAL A 93 -6.51 -32.66 2.29
C VAL A 93 -7.44 -32.06 3.34
N PRO A 94 -7.66 -32.74 4.48
CA PRO A 94 -8.22 -32.09 5.64
C PRO A 94 -7.15 -31.17 6.23
N LEU A 95 -6.85 -30.08 5.53
CA LEU A 95 -6.34 -28.91 6.23
C LEU A 95 -7.36 -28.69 7.36
N PRO A 96 -6.93 -28.54 8.62
CA PRO A 96 -7.84 -28.04 9.62
C PRO A 96 -8.32 -26.70 9.09
N ARG A 97 -9.43 -26.72 8.37
CA ARG A 97 -10.21 -25.53 8.11
C ARG A 97 -10.57 -25.09 9.51
N ASN A 98 -9.76 -24.20 10.06
CA ASN A 98 -10.20 -23.37 11.15
C ASN A 98 -11.43 -22.66 10.60
N ALA A 99 -12.59 -23.29 10.72
CA ALA A 99 -13.86 -22.70 10.29
C ALA A 99 -14.07 -21.34 10.92
N GLY A 100 -13.37 -21.07 12.05
CA GLY A 100 -13.27 -19.76 12.68
C GLY A 100 -12.36 -18.75 11.95
N LEU A 101 -11.32 -19.18 11.21
CA LEU A 101 -10.44 -18.25 10.47
C LEU A 101 -11.06 -17.80 9.15
N ALA A 102 -11.84 -18.66 8.49
CA ALA A 102 -12.53 -18.28 7.25
C ALA A 102 -13.63 -17.23 7.48
N SER A 103 -14.15 -17.10 8.71
CA SER A 103 -15.20 -16.15 9.07
C SER A 103 -14.67 -14.84 9.67
N ARG A 104 -13.37 -14.74 9.99
CA ARG A 104 -12.81 -13.52 10.57
C ARG A 104 -12.73 -12.41 9.52
N LYS A 105 -13.12 -11.22 9.96
CA LYS A 105 -12.93 -9.99 9.19
C LYS A 105 -11.44 -9.74 8.98
N ARG A 106 -11.09 -9.17 7.85
CA ARG A 106 -9.72 -8.82 7.50
C ARG A 106 -9.60 -7.31 7.34
N ALA A 107 -8.49 -6.78 7.80
CA ALA A 107 -8.08 -5.40 7.53
C ALA A 107 -6.82 -5.42 6.66
N PHE A 108 -6.91 -4.83 5.48
CA PHE A 108 -5.79 -4.69 4.55
C PHE A 108 -5.15 -3.32 4.75
N VAL A 109 -3.87 -3.29 5.09
CA VAL A 109 -3.13 -2.07 5.38
C VAL A 109 -2.25 -1.69 4.21
N LEU A 110 -2.47 -0.51 3.69
CA LEU A 110 -1.67 0.17 2.68
C LEU A 110 -0.86 1.29 3.31
N THR A 111 0.30 1.61 2.76
CA THR A 111 1.10 2.77 3.18
C THR A 111 1.42 3.62 1.96
N PHE A 112 1.10 4.92 2.04
CA PHE A 112 1.42 5.88 1.01
C PHE A 112 2.19 7.06 1.62
N LEU A 113 3.48 7.18 1.23
CA LEU A 113 4.37 8.27 1.61
C LEU A 113 4.57 9.15 0.36
N GLY A 114 3.64 10.07 0.16
CA GLY A 114 3.55 10.85 -1.06
C GLY A 114 4.63 11.93 -1.16
N ASP A 115 5.34 11.92 -2.27
CA ASP A 115 6.22 12.99 -2.73
C ASP A 115 5.48 13.94 -3.70
N ALA A 116 6.15 14.99 -4.16
CA ALA A 116 5.54 15.97 -5.05
C ALA A 116 5.02 15.39 -6.38
N GLU A 117 5.61 14.31 -6.88
CA GLU A 117 5.22 13.61 -8.13
C GLU A 117 4.60 12.24 -7.85
N PRO A 118 3.83 12.03 -6.86
CA PRO A 118 3.37 10.83 -6.17
C PRO A 118 3.88 9.51 -6.80
N SER A 119 5.18 9.29 -6.65
CA SER A 119 5.91 8.19 -7.31
C SER A 119 5.39 6.79 -6.94
N GLN A 120 4.73 6.66 -5.79
CA GLN A 120 4.12 5.44 -5.29
C GLN A 120 2.77 5.09 -5.96
N THR A 121 2.21 5.97 -6.79
CA THR A 121 0.88 5.74 -7.42
C THR A 121 0.85 4.44 -8.23
N PHE A 122 1.95 4.06 -8.86
CA PHE A 122 2.03 2.80 -9.63
C PHE A 122 1.99 1.58 -8.70
N ASP A 123 2.68 1.65 -7.56
CA ASP A 123 2.69 0.57 -6.57
C ASP A 123 1.30 0.46 -5.91
N LEU A 124 0.72 1.59 -5.52
CA LEU A 124 -0.65 1.68 -4.98
C LEU A 124 -1.68 1.03 -5.93
N ARG A 125 -1.55 1.21 -7.24
CA ARG A 125 -2.46 0.59 -8.22
C ARG A 125 -2.42 -0.93 -8.17
N GLU A 126 -1.22 -1.52 -8.08
CA GLU A 126 -1.06 -2.97 -7.97
C GLU A 126 -1.60 -3.49 -6.63
N GLU A 127 -1.31 -2.79 -5.54
CA GLU A 127 -1.77 -3.10 -4.19
C GLU A 127 -3.30 -3.04 -4.10
N VAL A 128 -3.93 -1.97 -4.57
CA VAL A 128 -5.39 -1.82 -4.64
C VAL A 128 -6.01 -2.94 -5.50
N THR A 129 -5.41 -3.27 -6.63
CA THR A 129 -5.89 -4.35 -7.50
C THR A 129 -5.85 -5.71 -6.79
N ALA A 130 -4.78 -5.99 -6.04
CA ALA A 130 -4.66 -7.20 -5.24
C ALA A 130 -5.75 -7.26 -4.14
N ILE A 131 -6.00 -6.15 -3.44
CA ILE A 131 -7.04 -6.07 -2.41
C ILE A 131 -8.43 -6.30 -3.02
N VAL A 132 -8.79 -5.57 -4.09
CA VAL A 132 -10.10 -5.70 -4.75
C VAL A 132 -10.39 -7.14 -5.20
N ARG A 133 -9.33 -7.90 -5.57
CA ARG A 133 -9.46 -9.30 -5.98
C ARG A 133 -9.53 -10.29 -4.82
N SER A 134 -9.08 -9.95 -3.62
CA SER A 134 -8.93 -10.88 -2.50
C SER A 134 -9.81 -10.56 -1.29
N ALA A 135 -10.25 -9.32 -1.16
CA ALA A 135 -11.12 -8.88 -0.08
C ALA A 135 -12.58 -9.27 -0.36
N ASP A 136 -13.33 -9.43 0.72
CA ASP A 136 -14.75 -9.75 0.69
C ASP A 136 -15.53 -8.73 1.53
N ALA A 137 -16.21 -7.82 0.86
CA ALA A 137 -17.04 -6.80 1.51
C ALA A 137 -18.21 -7.41 2.32
N ALA A 138 -18.77 -8.55 1.88
CA ALA A 138 -19.85 -9.23 2.59
C ALA A 138 -19.38 -9.83 3.92
N ARG A 139 -18.10 -10.24 4.02
CA ARG A 139 -17.46 -10.64 5.28
C ARG A 139 -17.23 -9.46 6.22
N GLY A 140 -17.25 -8.24 5.71
CA GLY A 140 -16.93 -7.02 6.44
C GLY A 140 -15.42 -6.72 6.46
N ASP A 141 -14.70 -7.10 5.40
CA ASP A 141 -13.30 -6.72 5.20
C ASP A 141 -13.18 -5.21 5.02
N THR A 142 -12.09 -4.66 5.53
CA THR A 142 -11.83 -3.22 5.52
C THR A 142 -10.44 -2.91 4.98
N VAL A 143 -10.25 -1.68 4.53
CA VAL A 143 -8.93 -1.18 4.09
C VAL A 143 -8.51 -0.01 4.95
N ILE A 144 -7.26 -0.01 5.36
CA ILE A 144 -6.63 1.07 6.10
C ILE A 144 -5.52 1.64 5.23
N LEU A 145 -5.55 2.93 4.98
CA LEU A 145 -4.47 3.63 4.33
C LEU A 145 -3.72 4.49 5.36
N ARG A 146 -2.48 4.13 5.64
CA ARG A 146 -1.54 4.99 6.34
C ARG A 146 -1.02 6.02 5.36
N LEU A 147 -1.39 7.29 5.57
CA LEU A 147 -1.11 8.37 4.63
C LEU A 147 -0.21 9.44 5.26
N VAL A 148 0.88 9.77 4.56
CA VAL A 148 1.72 10.93 4.84
C VAL A 148 2.01 11.61 3.51
N SER A 149 1.43 12.79 3.27
CA SER A 149 1.65 13.53 2.03
C SER A 149 1.32 15.01 2.16
N GLY A 150 2.24 15.86 1.74
CA GLY A 150 2.02 17.30 1.59
C GLY A 150 1.30 17.70 0.30
N GLY A 151 1.01 16.73 -0.60
CA GLY A 151 0.46 17.01 -1.92
C GLY A 151 1.53 17.20 -2.99
N GLY A 152 1.13 17.69 -4.17
CA GLY A 152 2.00 17.87 -5.32
C GLY A 152 1.24 17.93 -6.64
N SER A 153 1.73 17.23 -7.67
CA SER A 153 1.17 17.21 -9.03
C SER A 153 -0.32 16.84 -9.05
N VAL A 154 -1.16 17.70 -9.60
CA VAL A 154 -2.62 17.51 -9.68
C VAL A 154 -2.98 16.19 -10.36
N THR A 155 -2.35 15.92 -11.51
CA THR A 155 -2.64 14.71 -12.29
C THR A 155 -2.16 13.45 -11.59
N GLY A 156 -1.02 13.51 -10.91
CA GLY A 156 -0.46 12.39 -10.16
C GLY A 156 -1.32 12.03 -8.96
N TYR A 157 -1.69 13.01 -8.12
CA TYR A 157 -2.57 12.78 -6.98
C TYR A 157 -4.00 12.46 -7.39
N GLY A 158 -4.48 13.03 -8.50
CA GLY A 158 -5.75 12.65 -9.09
C GLY A 158 -5.80 11.17 -9.48
N LEU A 159 -4.70 10.63 -10.05
CA LEU A 159 -4.59 9.21 -10.36
C LEU A 159 -4.50 8.34 -9.09
N ALA A 160 -3.74 8.77 -8.09
CA ALA A 160 -3.65 8.07 -6.80
C ALA A 160 -5.01 7.99 -6.10
N MET A 161 -5.72 9.12 -6.03
CA MET A 161 -7.08 9.22 -5.51
C MET A 161 -8.05 8.29 -6.27
N ALA A 162 -7.97 8.25 -7.59
CA ALA A 162 -8.82 7.38 -8.41
C ALA A 162 -8.60 5.88 -8.10
N GLN A 163 -7.38 5.47 -7.66
CA GLN A 163 -7.18 4.11 -7.19
C GLN A 163 -7.94 3.83 -5.89
N LEU A 164 -8.00 4.78 -4.97
CA LEU A 164 -8.74 4.60 -3.72
C LEU A 164 -10.25 4.51 -3.93
N LEU A 165 -10.81 5.21 -4.92
CA LEU A 165 -12.21 5.09 -5.29
C LEU A 165 -12.58 3.65 -5.68
N ARG A 166 -11.69 2.90 -6.31
CA ARG A 166 -11.91 1.49 -6.67
C ARG A 166 -12.21 0.60 -5.47
N LEU A 167 -11.61 0.92 -4.29
CA LEU A 167 -11.89 0.20 -3.05
C LEU A 167 -13.33 0.41 -2.61
N LYS A 168 -13.83 1.66 -2.69
CA LYS A 168 -15.22 2.00 -2.36
C LYS A 168 -16.20 1.39 -3.36
N GLU A 169 -15.89 1.42 -4.64
CA GLU A 169 -16.69 0.76 -5.70
C GLU A 169 -16.78 -0.75 -5.49
N ALA A 170 -15.75 -1.36 -4.90
CA ALA A 170 -15.76 -2.76 -4.47
C ALA A 170 -16.54 -3.00 -3.16
N GLY A 171 -17.17 -1.98 -2.58
CA GLY A 171 -17.92 -2.06 -1.34
C GLY A 171 -17.07 -2.19 -0.07
N LEU A 172 -15.77 -1.92 -0.14
CA LEU A 172 -14.86 -2.00 0.99
C LEU A 172 -14.87 -0.68 1.77
N HIS A 173 -14.93 -0.77 3.09
CA HIS A 173 -14.81 0.38 3.97
C HIS A 173 -13.36 0.84 4.03
N LEU A 174 -13.10 2.09 3.64
CA LEU A 174 -11.77 2.70 3.66
C LEU A 174 -11.61 3.63 4.87
N THR A 175 -10.63 3.35 5.71
CA THR A 175 -10.18 4.27 6.76
C THR A 175 -8.82 4.83 6.36
N VAL A 176 -8.68 6.17 6.36
CA VAL A 176 -7.39 6.84 6.16
C VAL A 176 -6.86 7.30 7.50
N CYS A 177 -5.61 6.92 7.81
CA CYS A 177 -4.87 7.37 8.98
C CYS A 177 -3.84 8.42 8.57
N VAL A 178 -4.02 9.64 9.04
CA VAL A 178 -3.09 10.75 8.83
C VAL A 178 -2.19 10.85 10.06
N GLU A 179 -0.93 10.44 9.91
CA GLU A 179 0.03 10.49 11.02
C GLU A 179 0.68 11.86 11.17
N GLN A 180 1.15 12.44 10.08
CA GLN A 180 1.87 13.70 10.08
C GLN A 180 1.20 14.75 9.20
N VAL A 181 0.88 14.41 7.95
CA VAL A 181 0.33 15.36 6.99
C VAL A 181 -0.54 14.67 5.95
N ALA A 182 -1.69 15.28 5.66
CA ALA A 182 -2.49 15.03 4.47
C ALA A 182 -2.99 16.40 3.96
N ALA A 183 -2.16 17.06 3.16
CA ALA A 183 -2.43 18.40 2.66
C ALA A 183 -2.54 18.40 1.14
N SER A 184 -3.35 19.32 0.58
CA SER A 184 -3.48 19.52 -0.85
C SER A 184 -3.83 18.20 -1.58
N GLY A 185 -3.02 17.69 -2.51
CA GLY A 185 -3.18 16.38 -3.14
C GLY A 185 -3.27 15.23 -2.14
N GLY A 186 -2.56 15.33 -0.99
CA GLY A 186 -2.69 14.37 0.11
C GLY A 186 -4.10 14.38 0.70
N TYR A 187 -4.71 15.55 0.88
CA TYR A 187 -6.10 15.65 1.34
C TYR A 187 -7.09 15.18 0.27
N MET A 188 -6.79 15.39 -1.01
CA MET A 188 -7.57 14.82 -2.12
C MET A 188 -7.65 13.30 -2.03
N MET A 189 -6.59 12.63 -1.61
CA MET A 189 -6.60 11.20 -1.33
C MET A 189 -7.38 10.87 -0.04
N ALA A 190 -7.13 11.64 1.04
CA ALA A 190 -7.76 11.39 2.33
C ALA A 190 -9.27 11.53 2.31
N CYS A 191 -9.81 12.54 1.59
CA CYS A 191 -11.25 12.83 1.56
C CYS A 191 -12.10 11.70 0.91
N VAL A 192 -11.48 10.77 0.17
CA VAL A 192 -12.17 9.59 -0.40
C VAL A 192 -12.63 8.62 0.69
N ALA A 193 -11.98 8.63 1.85
CA ALA A 193 -12.23 7.68 2.93
C ALA A 193 -13.66 7.79 3.50
N ASP A 194 -14.16 6.66 3.99
CA ASP A 194 -15.38 6.61 4.79
C ASP A 194 -15.12 7.15 6.20
N LYS A 195 -13.86 6.99 6.69
CA LYS A 195 -13.40 7.52 7.97
C LYS A 195 -11.97 8.02 7.86
N ILE A 196 -11.72 9.22 8.36
CA ILE A 196 -10.39 9.82 8.48
C ILE A 196 -10.04 9.89 9.98
N VAL A 197 -8.94 9.26 10.37
CA VAL A 197 -8.36 9.42 11.69
C VAL A 197 -7.06 10.19 11.59
N ALA A 198 -6.80 11.07 12.53
CA ALA A 198 -5.63 11.94 12.51
C ALA A 198 -4.92 11.93 13.86
N SER A 199 -3.59 11.97 13.86
CA SER A 199 -2.81 12.25 15.06
C SER A 199 -3.05 13.69 15.54
N PRO A 200 -2.91 13.98 16.84
CA PRO A 200 -3.23 15.32 17.37
C PRO A 200 -2.52 16.49 16.69
N PHE A 201 -1.31 16.27 16.22
CA PHE A 201 -0.49 17.28 15.51
C PHE A 201 -0.37 17.00 14.00
N ALA A 202 -1.17 16.11 13.46
CA ALA A 202 -1.24 15.92 12.01
C ALA A 202 -1.80 17.19 11.34
N VAL A 203 -1.23 17.54 10.19
CA VAL A 203 -1.63 18.71 9.40
C VAL A 203 -2.57 18.26 8.30
N LEU A 204 -3.77 18.84 8.22
CA LEU A 204 -4.77 18.57 7.20
C LEU A 204 -5.23 19.85 6.51
N GLY A 205 -5.70 19.74 5.27
CA GLY A 205 -6.24 20.87 4.53
C GLY A 205 -5.42 21.25 3.31
N SER A 206 -4.99 22.52 3.21
CA SER A 206 -4.33 23.07 2.01
C SER A 206 -5.16 22.79 0.74
N ILE A 207 -6.49 22.98 0.82
CA ILE A 207 -7.38 22.82 -0.33
C ILE A 207 -7.26 24.08 -1.18
N GLY A 208 -6.29 24.03 -2.08
CA GLY A 208 -5.92 25.12 -2.96
C GLY A 208 -5.07 24.66 -4.13
N VAL A 209 -4.82 25.53 -5.08
CA VAL A 209 -3.99 25.28 -6.26
C VAL A 209 -3.02 26.42 -6.46
N ILE A 210 -1.76 26.10 -6.63
CA ILE A 210 -0.73 27.09 -6.98
C ILE A 210 -0.03 26.67 -8.27
N THR A 211 0.48 27.67 -8.99
CA THR A 211 1.47 27.49 -10.04
C THR A 211 2.56 28.54 -9.86
N GLU A 212 3.79 28.09 -9.88
CA GLU A 212 4.99 28.93 -9.70
C GLU A 212 5.93 28.69 -10.87
N ILE A 213 6.19 29.72 -11.66
CA ILE A 213 7.06 29.65 -12.82
C ILE A 213 8.12 30.73 -12.71
N PRO A 214 9.39 30.40 -12.44
CA PRO A 214 10.44 31.41 -12.38
C PRO A 214 10.64 32.04 -13.75
N ASN A 215 10.70 33.38 -13.83
CA ASN A 215 10.94 34.07 -15.08
C ASN A 215 12.37 34.64 -15.11
N VAL A 216 13.17 34.14 -16.02
CA VAL A 216 14.58 34.52 -16.21
C VAL A 216 14.82 35.25 -17.55
N TYR A 217 13.76 35.65 -18.24
CA TYR A 217 13.82 36.29 -19.57
C TYR A 217 14.77 37.50 -19.60
N GLU A 218 14.60 38.44 -18.67
CA GLU A 218 15.42 39.66 -18.65
C GLU A 218 16.89 39.39 -18.39
N ARG A 219 17.19 38.42 -17.51
CA ARG A 219 18.57 38.01 -17.23
C ARG A 219 19.22 37.41 -18.48
N LEU A 220 18.58 36.48 -19.14
CA LEU A 220 19.09 35.83 -20.35
C LEU A 220 19.25 36.82 -21.50
N THR A 221 18.34 37.76 -21.65
CA THR A 221 18.44 38.83 -22.66
C THR A 221 19.69 39.72 -22.42
N LYS A 222 19.97 40.08 -21.16
CA LYS A 222 21.19 40.83 -20.79
C LYS A 222 22.49 40.05 -21.05
N GLU A 223 22.44 38.75 -20.93
CA GLU A 223 23.54 37.81 -21.25
C GLU A 223 23.65 37.48 -22.74
N GLY A 224 22.82 38.11 -23.60
CA GLY A 224 22.85 37.89 -25.07
C GLY A 224 22.19 36.59 -25.53
N VAL A 225 21.47 35.88 -24.64
CA VAL A 225 20.78 34.63 -24.97
C VAL A 225 19.35 34.92 -25.39
N THR A 226 18.98 34.50 -26.59
CA THR A 226 17.62 34.63 -27.14
C THR A 226 17.00 33.30 -27.45
N PHE A 227 15.69 33.18 -27.24
CA PHE A 227 14.91 31.97 -27.52
C PHE A 227 13.94 32.25 -28.69
N SER A 228 14.17 31.57 -29.83
CA SER A 228 13.20 31.56 -30.91
C SER A 228 12.26 30.37 -30.74
N THR A 229 10.98 30.65 -30.47
CA THR A 229 9.97 29.63 -30.31
C THR A 229 8.93 29.74 -31.40
N VAL A 230 8.68 28.66 -32.11
CA VAL A 230 7.61 28.57 -33.12
C VAL A 230 6.54 27.66 -32.54
N THR A 231 5.32 28.16 -32.45
CA THR A 231 4.16 27.41 -31.92
C THR A 231 2.97 27.51 -32.86
N ALA A 232 2.18 26.46 -32.89
CA ALA A 232 0.85 26.48 -33.48
C ALA A 232 -0.19 26.29 -32.36
N GLY A 233 -1.21 27.14 -32.35
CA GLY A 233 -2.20 27.23 -31.27
C GLY A 233 -1.90 28.39 -30.32
N GLU A 234 -2.93 29.20 -30.05
CA GLU A 234 -2.83 30.47 -29.33
C GLU A 234 -2.22 30.32 -27.94
N PHE A 235 -2.61 29.29 -27.21
CA PHE A 235 -2.18 29.02 -25.82
C PHE A 235 -1.24 27.82 -25.69
N LYS A 236 -0.54 27.44 -26.80
CA LYS A 236 0.39 26.32 -26.76
C LYS A 236 1.59 26.58 -25.83
N ARG A 237 1.92 27.85 -25.64
CA ARG A 237 2.99 28.32 -24.76
C ARG A 237 2.55 29.60 -24.06
N THR A 238 2.10 29.49 -22.84
CA THR A 238 1.70 30.59 -21.96
C THR A 238 2.88 31.08 -21.13
N LEU A 239 2.80 31.02 -19.80
CA LEU A 239 3.90 31.36 -18.91
C LEU A 239 5.03 30.35 -19.02
N THR A 240 6.24 30.80 -19.32
CA THR A 240 7.45 29.98 -19.33
C THR A 240 8.64 30.77 -18.81
N PRO A 241 9.69 30.09 -18.30
CA PRO A 241 10.87 30.78 -17.76
C PRO A 241 11.56 31.75 -18.73
N THR A 242 11.48 31.51 -20.04
CA THR A 242 12.27 32.18 -21.06
C THR A 242 11.47 33.08 -21.99
N LYS A 243 10.18 33.29 -21.72
CA LYS A 243 9.32 34.22 -22.46
C LYS A 243 9.15 35.51 -21.66
N LYS A 244 9.14 36.68 -22.33
CA LYS A 244 8.73 37.93 -21.69
C LYS A 244 7.33 37.76 -21.12
N LEU A 245 7.12 38.26 -19.91
CA LEU A 245 5.82 38.19 -19.26
C LEU A 245 4.77 38.97 -20.09
N ASP A 246 3.68 38.27 -20.44
CA ASP A 246 2.56 38.83 -21.17
C ASP A 246 1.30 38.76 -20.29
N PRO A 247 0.58 39.89 -20.06
CA PRO A 247 -0.64 39.90 -19.29
C PRO A 247 -1.71 38.91 -19.77
N LYS A 248 -1.75 38.63 -21.09
CA LYS A 248 -2.65 37.64 -21.66
C LYS A 248 -2.36 36.22 -21.21
N ASP A 249 -1.08 35.86 -21.14
CA ASP A 249 -0.63 34.55 -20.66
C ASP A 249 -0.93 34.41 -19.17
N VAL A 250 -0.69 35.48 -18.36
CA VAL A 250 -1.03 35.50 -16.93
C VAL A 250 -2.52 35.22 -16.74
N LYS A 251 -3.38 35.97 -17.44
CA LYS A 251 -4.83 35.82 -17.34
C LYS A 251 -5.29 34.40 -17.74
N LYS A 252 -4.66 33.81 -18.78
CA LYS A 252 -4.98 32.44 -19.18
C LYS A 252 -4.58 31.43 -18.10
N THR A 253 -3.41 31.60 -17.50
CA THR A 253 -2.94 30.73 -16.40
C THR A 253 -3.81 30.88 -15.15
N GLU A 254 -4.24 32.10 -14.79
CA GLU A 254 -5.19 32.35 -13.69
C GLU A 254 -6.51 31.61 -13.93
N GLN A 255 -7.04 31.65 -15.17
CA GLN A 255 -8.22 30.90 -15.54
C GLN A 255 -8.02 29.38 -15.34
N GLU A 256 -6.92 28.81 -15.82
CA GLU A 256 -6.61 27.38 -15.71
C GLU A 256 -6.47 26.93 -14.24
N VAL A 257 -5.77 27.73 -13.41
CA VAL A 257 -5.67 27.50 -11.97
C VAL A 257 -7.04 27.54 -11.29
N GLY A 258 -7.89 28.53 -11.68
CA GLY A 258 -9.25 28.63 -11.17
C GLY A 258 -10.15 27.45 -11.55
N GLU A 259 -10.04 26.94 -12.77
CA GLU A 259 -10.77 25.75 -13.24
C GLU A 259 -10.35 24.49 -12.44
N ILE A 260 -9.05 24.28 -12.23
CA ILE A 260 -8.50 23.18 -11.44
C ILE A 260 -8.95 23.29 -9.97
N PHE A 261 -8.92 24.50 -9.40
CA PHE A 261 -9.39 24.75 -8.04
C PHE A 261 -10.87 24.43 -7.89
N ALA A 262 -11.70 24.84 -8.84
CA ALA A 262 -13.14 24.52 -8.84
C ALA A 262 -13.40 23.01 -8.89
N LEU A 263 -12.65 22.28 -9.70
CA LEU A 263 -12.71 20.80 -9.75
C LEU A 263 -12.32 20.18 -8.42
N PHE A 264 -11.20 20.60 -7.83
CA PHE A 264 -10.72 20.08 -6.55
C PHE A 264 -11.72 20.36 -5.42
N LYS A 265 -12.18 21.60 -5.29
CA LYS A 265 -13.19 22.02 -4.32
C LYS A 265 -14.48 21.23 -4.45
N GLY A 266 -15.01 21.09 -5.68
CA GLY A 266 -16.20 20.31 -5.96
C GLY A 266 -16.04 18.84 -5.63
N PHE A 267 -14.87 18.25 -5.90
CA PHE A 267 -14.56 16.87 -5.55
C PHE A 267 -14.55 16.67 -4.03
N VAL A 268 -13.83 17.50 -3.27
CA VAL A 268 -13.77 17.39 -1.80
C VAL A 268 -15.17 17.58 -1.20
N GLY A 269 -15.93 18.57 -1.63
CA GLY A 269 -17.31 18.78 -1.15
C GLY A 269 -18.24 17.59 -1.42
N LYS A 270 -18.05 16.89 -2.55
CA LYS A 270 -18.81 15.67 -2.85
C LYS A 270 -18.42 14.50 -1.95
N GLN A 271 -17.12 14.33 -1.65
CA GLN A 271 -16.63 13.21 -0.84
C GLN A 271 -16.88 13.44 0.66
N ARG A 272 -16.87 14.70 1.10
CA ARG A 272 -17.04 15.11 2.50
C ARG A 272 -18.19 16.14 2.60
N PRO A 273 -19.45 15.72 2.43
CA PRO A 273 -20.60 16.64 2.40
C PRO A 273 -20.85 17.38 3.74
N GLN A 274 -20.26 16.91 4.83
CA GLN A 274 -20.29 17.54 6.14
C GLN A 274 -19.34 18.77 6.26
N LEU A 275 -18.44 18.98 5.28
CA LEU A 275 -17.55 20.15 5.25
C LEU A 275 -18.32 21.41 4.80
N ASP A 276 -18.10 22.52 5.50
CA ASP A 276 -18.36 23.85 4.93
C ASP A 276 -17.23 24.19 3.95
N ILE A 277 -17.36 23.67 2.73
CA ILE A 277 -16.27 23.69 1.74
C ILE A 277 -15.85 25.13 1.38
N ASP A 278 -16.76 26.11 1.46
CA ASP A 278 -16.43 27.50 1.17
C ASP A 278 -15.53 28.13 2.21
N LYS A 279 -15.67 27.72 3.46
CA LYS A 279 -14.78 28.17 4.56
C LYS A 279 -13.48 27.40 4.66
N ILE A 280 -13.45 26.17 4.13
CA ILE A 280 -12.30 25.28 4.25
C ILE A 280 -11.37 25.36 3.03
N ALA A 281 -11.91 25.58 1.84
CA ALA A 281 -11.10 25.63 0.62
C ALA A 281 -10.46 27.02 0.41
N THR A 282 -9.63 27.43 1.39
CA THR A 282 -8.89 28.70 1.42
C THR A 282 -7.41 28.53 1.17
N GLY A 283 -6.93 27.29 1.06
CA GLY A 283 -5.50 26.97 1.01
C GLY A 283 -4.83 26.88 2.40
N GLU A 284 -5.57 27.10 3.48
CA GLU A 284 -5.07 26.97 4.85
C GLU A 284 -4.94 25.52 5.31
N THR A 285 -4.18 25.30 6.36
CA THR A 285 -3.99 24.01 7.01
C THR A 285 -4.36 24.09 8.48
N TRP A 286 -4.78 22.96 9.05
CA TRP A 286 -5.18 22.84 10.45
C TRP A 286 -4.55 21.61 11.10
N PHE A 287 -4.21 21.73 12.37
CA PHE A 287 -3.76 20.60 13.17
C PHE A 287 -4.94 19.69 13.55
N GLY A 288 -4.64 18.45 13.93
CA GLY A 288 -5.63 17.41 14.15
C GLY A 288 -6.84 17.82 14.99
N ALA A 289 -6.65 18.53 16.12
CA ALA A 289 -7.76 19.01 16.96
C ALA A 289 -8.66 19.98 16.19
N ASP A 290 -8.07 21.00 15.54
CA ASP A 290 -8.80 21.98 14.74
C ASP A 290 -9.42 21.34 13.49
N ALA A 291 -8.77 20.32 12.94
CA ALA A 291 -9.28 19.57 11.79
C ALA A 291 -10.56 18.80 12.13
N ILE A 292 -10.70 18.27 13.35
CA ILE A 292 -11.94 17.64 13.85
C ILE A 292 -13.07 18.67 13.90
N GLU A 293 -12.84 19.83 14.51
CA GLU A 293 -13.86 20.88 14.62
C GLU A 293 -14.40 21.35 13.26
N ARG A 294 -13.55 21.24 12.23
CA ARG A 294 -13.87 21.60 10.85
C ARG A 294 -14.32 20.41 10.00
N ASN A 295 -14.53 19.24 10.57
CA ASN A 295 -14.89 17.99 9.90
C ASN A 295 -13.90 17.51 8.82
N LEU A 296 -12.66 18.00 8.84
CA LEU A 296 -11.59 17.51 7.97
C LEU A 296 -11.13 16.09 8.35
N ALA A 297 -11.28 15.74 9.62
CA ALA A 297 -11.10 14.39 10.15
C ALA A 297 -12.25 14.01 11.07
N ASP A 298 -12.41 12.71 11.35
CA ASP A 298 -13.54 12.18 12.09
C ASP A 298 -13.18 11.80 13.53
N LYS A 299 -11.91 11.50 13.80
CA LYS A 299 -11.43 11.09 15.13
C LYS A 299 -9.96 11.40 15.31
N LEU A 300 -9.57 11.84 16.51
CA LEU A 300 -8.16 11.87 16.92
C LEU A 300 -7.76 10.47 17.37
N GLN A 301 -6.85 9.86 16.65
CA GLN A 301 -6.34 8.52 16.93
C GLN A 301 -5.05 8.30 16.17
N THR A 302 -4.07 7.62 16.78
CA THR A 302 -2.87 7.18 16.09
C THR A 302 -3.16 5.95 15.21
N TYR A 303 -2.31 5.73 14.23
CA TYR A 303 -2.37 4.51 13.42
C TYR A 303 -2.21 3.25 14.27
N ASP A 304 -1.27 3.27 15.23
CA ASP A 304 -0.99 2.12 16.09
C ASP A 304 -2.19 1.80 17.00
N ASP A 305 -2.85 2.81 17.58
CA ASP A 305 -4.06 2.62 18.38
C ASP A 305 -5.21 2.03 17.56
N LEU A 306 -5.35 2.45 16.29
CA LEU A 306 -6.35 1.87 15.40
C LEU A 306 -6.07 0.39 15.13
N LEU A 307 -4.82 0.00 14.91
CA LEU A 307 -4.47 -1.41 14.70
C LEU A 307 -4.69 -2.25 15.95
N LEU A 308 -4.36 -1.72 17.15
CA LEU A 308 -4.62 -2.39 18.41
C LEU A 308 -6.12 -2.58 18.66
N GLU A 309 -6.95 -1.57 18.35
CA GLU A 309 -8.42 -1.64 18.44
C GLU A 309 -8.98 -2.76 17.53
N LEU A 310 -8.51 -2.83 16.29
CA LEU A 310 -8.92 -3.86 15.34
C LEU A 310 -8.47 -5.25 15.76
N HIS A 311 -7.21 -5.39 16.19
CA HIS A 311 -6.68 -6.66 16.68
C HIS A 311 -7.48 -7.17 17.89
N SER A 312 -7.77 -6.29 18.85
CA SER A 312 -8.58 -6.61 20.04
C SER A 312 -10.01 -7.02 19.70
N SER A 313 -10.53 -6.52 18.56
CA SER A 313 -11.84 -6.90 18.02
C SER A 313 -11.81 -8.21 17.22
N GLY A 314 -10.68 -8.90 17.16
CA GLY A 314 -10.52 -10.18 16.46
C GLY A 314 -10.42 -10.07 14.93
N VAL A 315 -10.03 -8.90 14.42
CA VAL A 315 -9.78 -8.67 12.98
C VAL A 315 -8.36 -9.13 12.64
N ASP A 316 -8.22 -9.91 11.57
CA ASP A 316 -6.91 -10.30 11.03
C ASP A 316 -6.33 -9.16 10.18
N ILE A 317 -5.11 -8.72 10.49
CA ILE A 317 -4.48 -7.57 9.86
C ILE A 317 -3.39 -8.03 8.87
N TYR A 318 -3.48 -7.55 7.63
CA TYR A 318 -2.55 -7.87 6.54
C TYR A 318 -1.91 -6.60 6.00
N SER A 319 -0.60 -6.48 6.07
CA SER A 319 0.12 -5.42 5.35
C SER A 319 0.27 -5.81 3.88
N VAL A 320 -0.14 -4.91 2.99
CA VAL A 320 -0.06 -5.11 1.54
C VAL A 320 1.00 -4.16 0.98
N SER A 321 1.95 -4.70 0.25
CA SER A 321 2.98 -3.91 -0.42
C SER A 321 3.39 -4.55 -1.72
N PHE A 322 3.44 -3.76 -2.80
CA PHE A 322 3.95 -4.23 -4.08
C PHE A 322 5.47 -4.20 -4.09
N LYS A 323 6.09 -5.35 -4.34
CA LYS A 323 7.54 -5.44 -4.54
C LYS A 323 7.84 -5.48 -6.03
N ARG A 324 8.40 -4.41 -6.55
CA ARG A 324 8.88 -4.38 -7.94
C ARG A 324 9.93 -5.46 -8.13
N PRO A 325 9.82 -6.29 -9.18
CA PRO A 325 10.89 -7.25 -9.50
C PRO A 325 12.20 -6.48 -9.67
N ALA A 326 13.25 -6.96 -9.02
CA ALA A 326 14.58 -6.36 -9.16
C ALA A 326 14.96 -6.35 -10.65
N LYS A 327 15.37 -5.20 -11.15
CA LYS A 327 15.92 -5.15 -12.52
C LYS A 327 17.14 -6.08 -12.54
N PRO A 328 17.22 -7.02 -13.51
CA PRO A 328 18.38 -7.90 -13.61
C PRO A 328 19.64 -7.03 -13.70
N SER A 329 20.61 -7.30 -12.83
CA SER A 329 21.87 -6.60 -12.83
C SER A 329 22.62 -6.90 -14.14
N LEU A 330 23.59 -6.07 -14.51
CA LEU A 330 24.46 -6.37 -15.64
C LEU A 330 25.14 -7.75 -15.50
N VAL A 331 25.42 -8.16 -14.26
CA VAL A 331 25.99 -9.46 -13.92
C VAL A 331 25.00 -10.59 -14.21
N ASP A 332 23.71 -10.38 -13.94
CA ASP A 332 22.63 -11.34 -14.26
C ASP A 332 22.43 -11.45 -15.78
N LYS A 333 22.56 -10.31 -16.50
CA LYS A 333 22.48 -10.28 -17.98
C LYS A 333 23.67 -10.94 -18.68
N LEU A 334 24.83 -10.96 -18.02
CA LEU A 334 26.05 -11.61 -18.52
C LEU A 334 26.13 -13.11 -18.15
N GLY A 335 25.09 -13.68 -17.52
CA GLY A 335 25.05 -15.09 -17.15
C GLY A 335 26.05 -15.48 -16.05
N MET A 336 26.59 -14.49 -15.32
CA MET A 336 27.55 -14.71 -14.23
C MET A 336 26.84 -14.81 -12.86
N THR A 337 25.64 -15.35 -12.82
CA THR A 337 24.95 -15.65 -11.55
C THR A 337 25.51 -16.93 -10.97
N SER A 338 26.32 -16.82 -9.91
CA SER A 338 26.39 -17.89 -8.94
C SER A 338 25.03 -17.95 -8.21
N SER A 339 24.39 -19.09 -8.25
CA SER A 339 23.16 -19.37 -7.50
C SER A 339 23.38 -19.14 -6.00
N ALA A 340 23.18 -17.92 -5.54
CA ALA A 340 23.02 -17.64 -4.12
C ALA A 340 21.57 -18.02 -3.78
N THR A 341 21.39 -19.20 -3.23
CA THR A 341 20.16 -19.70 -2.64
C THR A 341 19.76 -18.83 -1.42
N ASP A 342 18.49 -18.81 -1.08
CA ASP A 342 17.88 -18.09 0.07
C ASP A 342 18.55 -18.33 1.45
N ALA A 343 19.51 -19.23 1.52
CA ALA A 343 20.36 -19.47 2.71
C ALA A 343 21.18 -18.22 3.17
N ASP A 344 21.43 -17.25 2.27
CA ASP A 344 22.18 -16.02 2.62
C ASP A 344 21.32 -14.96 3.35
N ALA A 345 20.00 -15.06 3.32
CA ALA A 345 19.11 -14.16 4.07
C ALA A 345 19.07 -14.51 5.56
N ASP A 346 19.07 -15.80 5.87
CA ASP A 346 19.06 -16.30 7.26
C ASP A 346 20.43 -16.13 7.95
N ALA A 347 21.53 -16.20 7.19
CA ALA A 347 22.87 -15.96 7.73
C ALA A 347 23.11 -14.50 8.17
N ARG A 348 22.42 -13.53 7.56
CA ARG A 348 22.48 -12.11 7.97
C ARG A 348 21.72 -11.83 9.27
N ALA A 349 20.69 -12.61 9.57
CA ALA A 349 19.97 -12.53 10.84
C ALA A 349 20.80 -13.09 12.02
N ALA A 350 21.80 -13.92 11.74
CA ALA A 350 22.65 -14.57 12.74
C ALA A 350 23.99 -13.85 13.04
N GLY A 351 24.23 -12.65 12.50
CA GLY A 351 25.39 -11.82 12.86
C GLY A 351 26.74 -12.28 12.31
N ALA A 352 26.79 -13.11 11.27
CA ALA A 352 28.04 -13.56 10.65
C ALA A 352 28.68 -12.48 9.76
N PRO A 353 30.02 -12.29 9.74
CA PRO A 353 30.67 -11.25 8.96
C PRO A 353 30.58 -11.52 7.46
N ALA A 354 30.15 -10.51 6.71
CA ALA A 354 29.96 -10.55 5.26
C ALA A 354 31.31 -10.66 4.52
N THR A 355 31.69 -11.84 4.09
CA THR A 355 32.91 -12.10 3.34
C THR A 355 32.78 -12.00 1.81
N GLY A 356 31.58 -11.75 1.26
CA GLY A 356 31.32 -11.78 -0.18
C GLY A 356 31.36 -10.44 -0.95
N ASN A 357 31.50 -9.30 -0.30
CA ASN A 357 31.22 -8.00 -0.91
C ASN A 357 32.45 -7.25 -1.49
N TRP A 358 33.68 -7.72 -1.24
CA TRP A 358 34.88 -7.03 -1.69
C TRP A 358 35.15 -7.23 -3.19
N LEU A 359 34.88 -8.41 -3.75
CA LEU A 359 35.06 -8.69 -5.18
C LEU A 359 34.15 -7.84 -6.05
N LYS A 360 32.89 -7.61 -5.63
CA LYS A 360 31.95 -6.71 -6.36
C LYS A 360 32.45 -5.27 -6.39
N ARG A 361 33.10 -4.80 -5.33
CA ARG A 361 33.70 -3.46 -5.24
C ARG A 361 34.95 -3.33 -6.09
N VAL A 362 35.77 -4.37 -6.20
CA VAL A 362 36.98 -4.40 -7.03
C VAL A 362 36.63 -4.41 -8.52
N VAL A 363 35.61 -5.19 -8.94
CA VAL A 363 35.16 -5.24 -10.33
C VAL A 363 34.52 -3.90 -10.75
N ALA A 364 33.71 -3.28 -9.89
CA ALA A 364 33.11 -1.97 -10.18
C ALA A 364 34.18 -0.86 -10.34
N ALA A 365 35.25 -0.91 -9.54
CA ALA A 365 36.36 0.02 -9.63
C ALA A 365 37.23 -0.20 -10.88
N ALA A 366 37.37 -1.45 -11.34
CA ALA A 366 38.16 -1.81 -12.50
C ALA A 366 37.53 -1.42 -13.84
N ILE A 367 36.20 -1.29 -13.91
CA ILE A 367 35.46 -0.91 -15.14
C ILE A 367 34.99 0.55 -15.14
N GLY A 368 35.42 1.37 -14.17
CA GLY A 368 35.24 2.83 -14.22
C GLY A 368 33.78 3.29 -14.17
N VAL A 369 32.86 2.49 -13.60
CA VAL A 369 31.45 2.88 -13.46
C VAL A 369 31.26 3.70 -12.20
N PRO A 370 30.90 5.00 -12.29
CA PRO A 370 30.60 5.81 -11.10
C PRO A 370 29.33 5.28 -10.43
N LEU A 371 29.37 5.07 -9.14
CA LEU A 371 28.22 4.76 -8.29
C LEU A 371 27.33 6.02 -8.14
N GLY A 372 26.66 6.40 -9.23
CA GLY A 372 25.67 7.48 -9.27
C GLY A 372 24.31 6.98 -8.80
N ARG A 373 23.60 7.81 -8.02
CA ARG A 373 22.21 7.60 -7.66
C ARG A 373 21.38 7.37 -8.92
N PRO A 374 20.41 6.44 -8.93
CA PRO A 374 19.58 6.21 -10.11
C PRO A 374 18.74 7.45 -10.40
N GLN A 375 18.99 8.09 -11.53
CA GLN A 375 18.08 9.09 -12.08
C GLN A 375 16.87 8.37 -12.67
N SER A 376 15.68 8.88 -12.42
CA SER A 376 14.43 8.42 -13.01
C SER A 376 14.50 8.50 -14.54
N PRO A 377 14.11 7.47 -15.29
CA PRO A 377 14.22 7.45 -16.75
C PRO A 377 13.16 8.29 -17.48
N TYR A 378 12.32 9.04 -16.78
CA TYR A 378 11.26 9.87 -17.38
C TYR A 378 11.40 11.32 -16.93
N SER A 379 12.20 12.10 -17.65
CA SER A 379 12.08 13.55 -17.64
C SER A 379 11.02 13.97 -18.65
N TYR A 380 9.79 14.17 -18.18
CA TYR A 380 8.79 14.92 -18.92
C TYR A 380 9.04 16.41 -18.65
N SER A 381 9.47 17.15 -19.66
CA SER A 381 9.45 18.61 -19.64
C SER A 381 8.04 19.08 -19.98
N GLY A 382 7.18 19.16 -18.98
CA GLY A 382 5.85 19.75 -19.08
C GLY A 382 5.66 20.73 -17.93
N ASP A 383 5.04 21.85 -18.21
CA ASP A 383 4.69 22.87 -17.19
C ASP A 383 3.86 22.20 -16.07
N HIS A 384 4.43 22.14 -14.89
CA HIS A 384 3.82 21.43 -13.77
C HIS A 384 2.97 22.41 -12.96
N ILE A 385 1.64 22.19 -12.98
CA ILE A 385 0.73 22.76 -12.00
C ILE A 385 0.80 21.90 -10.74
N ARG A 386 1.07 22.48 -9.59
CA ARG A 386 1.15 21.80 -8.29
C ARG A 386 -0.01 22.19 -7.40
N LEU A 387 -0.45 21.27 -6.58
CA LEU A 387 -1.28 21.56 -5.42
C LEU A 387 -0.37 22.01 -4.28
N GLY A 388 -0.63 23.17 -3.73
CA GLY A 388 0.16 23.80 -2.66
C GLY A 388 -0.38 23.52 -1.26
#